data_f5467c874094d12b6a2a8160f32b50ab
#
_entry.id   f5467c874094d12b6a2a8160f32b50ab
#
_cell.length_a   1.000
_cell.length_b   1.000
_cell.length_c   1.000
_cell.angle_alpha   90.00
_cell.angle_beta   90.00
_cell.angle_gamma   90.00
#
_symmetry.space_group_name_H-M   'P 1'
#
loop_
_entity.id
_entity.type
_entity.pdbx_description
1 polymer ?
#
loop_
_entity_poly.entity_id
_entity_poly.type
_entity_poly.pdbx_seq_one_letter_code
_entity_poly.pdbx_strand_id
1 'polypeptide(L)'
;VSVVHSTVPDVGPCAGAPAMVGSMTGSSRVYTAVPGLSPLLRRQSRVVTRAQLAALGVRDDHVRLHVRALRWRSLSEQVLVTHRGPLSRSAKRWAAVLGAPRGSVIGAWSALEVHGIENWFREPIHVVVPRGATPDRHPWLTVHESRRLRDDHVVEVDGLPVHTVARAAVDAAAWQRSWRXAGPHGGAGGRRAGLVAAVVQQRLATPAELRTMLDEVGAVRHRAVMRHALADIAGGADSLAEIDFARLCRRARLPEPFRQSVRTDARGLRRFLDVEWVLPGGRRFVVEIDGIGHIERDRWYDDLLRDAEIGADTRTVRIRLPAMAARYEPERVLAIVRRHLFS
;
A
#
# COMPACT_ATOMS: atom_id res chain seq x y z
N VAL A 1 3.24 26.71 57.37
CA VAL A 1 3.19 26.03 56.10
C VAL A 1 3.14 27.10 55.02
N SER A 2 4.29 27.44 54.44
CA SER A 2 4.44 28.53 53.49
C SER A 2 4.35 27.98 52.07
N VAL A 3 3.47 28.61 51.26
CA VAL A 3 3.34 28.34 49.83
C VAL A 3 4.31 29.28 49.13
N VAL A 4 5.26 28.72 48.38
CA VAL A 4 6.17 29.50 47.55
C VAL A 4 5.54 29.63 46.14
N HIS A 5 5.21 30.84 45.75
CA HIS A 5 4.78 31.16 44.36
C HIS A 5 6.04 31.32 43.49
N SER A 6 6.17 30.48 42.52
CA SER A 6 7.17 30.63 41.46
C SER A 6 6.59 31.44 40.30
N THR A 7 7.15 32.60 40.06
CA THR A 7 6.80 33.48 38.94
C THR A 7 7.58 33.01 37.68
N VAL A 8 6.85 32.68 36.62
CA VAL A 8 7.39 32.41 35.28
C VAL A 8 7.59 33.77 34.58
N PRO A 9 8.75 34.07 34.02
CA PRO A 9 8.94 35.30 33.28
C PRO A 9 8.17 35.28 31.93
N ASP A 10 7.49 36.38 31.68
CA ASP A 10 6.75 36.67 30.45
C ASP A 10 7.73 36.93 29.30
N VAL A 11 7.73 36.03 28.28
CA VAL A 11 8.51 36.23 27.07
C VAL A 11 7.62 36.90 26.04
N GLY A 12 7.87 38.18 25.83
CA GLY A 12 7.16 38.98 24.85
C GLY A 12 7.26 38.43 23.42
N PRO A 13 6.32 38.84 22.52
CA PRO A 13 6.24 38.28 21.19
C PRO A 13 7.43 38.67 20.32
N CYS A 14 8.13 37.66 19.77
CA CYS A 14 9.14 37.88 18.74
C CYS A 14 8.48 38.43 17.49
N ALA A 15 8.97 39.58 17.03
CA ALA A 15 8.52 40.22 15.82
C ALA A 15 8.67 39.28 14.61
N GLY A 16 7.56 38.95 13.99
CA GLY A 16 7.52 38.07 12.82
C GLY A 16 8.23 38.70 11.61
N ALA A 17 9.04 37.88 10.96
CA ALA A 17 9.58 38.25 9.66
C ALA A 17 8.41 38.41 8.65
N PRO A 18 8.48 39.33 7.70
CA PRO A 18 7.39 39.52 6.75
C PRO A 18 7.30 38.27 5.84
N ALA A 19 6.12 37.65 5.87
CA ALA A 19 5.79 36.62 4.92
C ALA A 19 5.88 37.21 3.51
N MET A 20 6.72 36.65 2.68
CA MET A 20 6.76 36.98 1.26
C MET A 20 5.41 36.62 0.64
N VAL A 21 4.54 37.61 0.53
CA VAL A 21 3.29 37.47 -0.21
C VAL A 21 3.66 37.45 -1.68
N GLY A 22 3.91 36.21 -2.16
CA GLY A 22 4.08 35.98 -3.60
C GLY A 22 2.84 36.52 -4.33
N SER A 23 3.05 37.39 -5.27
CA SER A 23 2.01 37.99 -6.08
C SER A 23 1.19 36.93 -6.81
N MET A 24 0.05 36.56 -6.25
CA MET A 24 -0.93 35.65 -6.90
C MET A 24 -1.88 36.47 -7.80
N THR A 25 -1.30 37.33 -8.64
CA THR A 25 -2.07 38.20 -9.51
C THR A 25 -2.30 37.56 -10.87
N GLY A 26 -3.51 37.19 -11.17
CA GLY A 26 -3.95 36.80 -12.51
C GLY A 26 -4.74 35.50 -12.60
N SER A 27 -4.34 34.43 -11.90
CA SER A 27 -5.08 33.15 -11.94
C SER A 27 -6.28 33.16 -10.97
N SER A 28 -6.21 33.94 -9.90
CA SER A 28 -7.24 33.95 -8.86
C SER A 28 -8.58 34.52 -9.34
N ARG A 29 -8.55 35.50 -10.25
CA ARG A 29 -9.76 36.22 -10.70
C ARG A 29 -10.71 35.34 -11.52
N VAL A 30 -10.19 34.37 -12.28
CA VAL A 30 -11.05 33.46 -13.08
C VAL A 30 -11.84 32.53 -12.16
N TYR A 31 -11.23 32.06 -11.08
CA TYR A 31 -11.88 31.11 -10.18
C TYR A 31 -13.02 31.73 -9.37
N THR A 32 -12.93 33.06 -9.10
CA THR A 32 -13.99 33.76 -8.41
C THR A 32 -15.10 34.23 -9.35
N ALA A 33 -14.79 34.43 -10.64
CA ALA A 33 -15.73 34.91 -11.62
C ALA A 33 -16.66 33.85 -12.19
N VAL A 34 -16.31 32.55 -12.07
CA VAL A 34 -17.12 31.44 -12.61
C VAL A 34 -17.70 30.64 -11.45
N PRO A 35 -19.02 30.75 -11.19
CA PRO A 35 -19.63 29.96 -10.12
C PRO A 35 -19.40 28.46 -10.33
N GLY A 36 -19.08 27.74 -9.24
CA GLY A 36 -18.84 26.30 -9.26
C GLY A 36 -17.43 25.87 -9.67
N LEU A 37 -16.64 26.74 -10.31
CA LEU A 37 -15.30 26.35 -10.77
C LEU A 37 -14.33 26.11 -9.60
N SER A 38 -14.33 26.98 -8.61
CA SER A 38 -13.42 26.84 -7.44
C SER A 38 -13.69 25.56 -6.64
N PRO A 39 -14.92 25.20 -6.29
CA PRO A 39 -15.20 23.92 -5.64
C PRO A 39 -14.77 22.71 -6.49
N LEU A 40 -15.06 22.72 -7.78
CA LEU A 40 -14.67 21.65 -8.70
C LEU A 40 -13.15 21.46 -8.70
N LEU A 41 -12.39 22.55 -8.83
CA LEU A 41 -10.94 22.51 -8.87
C LEU A 41 -10.33 22.05 -7.54
N ARG A 42 -10.93 22.42 -6.40
CA ARG A 42 -10.48 21.93 -5.10
C ARG A 42 -10.69 20.42 -5.00
N ARG A 43 -11.89 19.96 -5.32
CA ARG A 43 -12.23 18.52 -5.28
C ARG A 43 -11.32 17.69 -6.20
N GLN A 44 -11.07 18.18 -7.42
CA GLN A 44 -10.29 17.46 -8.44
C GLN A 44 -8.79 17.81 -8.43
N SER A 45 -8.30 18.38 -7.34
CA SER A 45 -6.86 18.70 -7.19
C SER A 45 -6.32 19.52 -8.37
N ARG A 46 -7.14 20.50 -8.83
CA ARG A 46 -6.85 21.44 -9.91
C ARG A 46 -6.77 20.79 -11.31
N VAL A 47 -7.31 19.59 -11.46
CA VAL A 47 -7.47 18.90 -12.75
C VAL A 47 -8.93 19.09 -13.20
N VAL A 48 -9.14 19.34 -14.49
CA VAL A 48 -10.50 19.59 -15.01
C VAL A 48 -10.53 19.20 -16.51
N THR A 49 -11.69 18.81 -16.99
CA THR A 49 -11.86 18.57 -18.43
C THR A 49 -12.40 19.81 -19.13
N ARG A 50 -12.15 19.89 -20.46
CA ARG A 50 -12.77 20.94 -21.29
C ARG A 50 -14.31 20.89 -21.23
N ALA A 51 -14.86 19.66 -21.19
CA ALA A 51 -16.32 19.47 -21.07
C ALA A 51 -16.86 20.04 -19.75
N GLN A 52 -16.17 19.81 -18.63
CA GLN A 52 -16.55 20.38 -17.34
C GLN A 52 -16.48 21.91 -17.35
N LEU A 53 -15.45 22.48 -17.98
CA LEU A 53 -15.31 23.93 -18.11
C LEU A 53 -16.44 24.51 -18.97
N ALA A 54 -16.75 23.86 -20.10
CA ALA A 54 -17.85 24.29 -20.98
C ALA A 54 -19.20 24.23 -20.25
N ALA A 55 -19.44 23.17 -19.45
CA ALA A 55 -20.66 23.04 -18.64
C ALA A 55 -20.80 24.16 -17.59
N LEU A 56 -19.68 24.75 -17.16
CA LEU A 56 -19.65 25.89 -16.23
C LEU A 56 -19.65 27.25 -17.01
N GLY A 57 -19.83 27.21 -18.33
CA GLY A 57 -19.87 28.43 -19.14
C GLY A 57 -18.49 29.01 -19.48
N VAL A 58 -17.40 28.29 -19.21
CA VAL A 58 -16.05 28.77 -19.58
C VAL A 58 -15.81 28.47 -21.06
N ARG A 59 -15.68 29.52 -21.84
CA ARG A 59 -15.48 29.42 -23.30
C ARG A 59 -14.08 28.88 -23.63
N ASP A 60 -13.96 28.15 -24.71
CA ASP A 60 -12.72 27.52 -25.14
C ASP A 60 -11.62 28.54 -25.50
N ASP A 61 -11.99 29.75 -25.96
CA ASP A 61 -11.02 30.82 -26.20
C ASP A 61 -10.33 31.25 -24.89
N HIS A 62 -11.08 31.32 -23.78
CA HIS A 62 -10.50 31.59 -22.45
C HIS A 62 -9.57 30.46 -22.02
N VAL A 63 -9.96 29.20 -22.27
CA VAL A 63 -9.08 28.05 -21.96
C VAL A 63 -7.76 28.17 -22.75
N ARG A 64 -7.86 28.43 -24.06
CA ARG A 64 -6.68 28.61 -24.93
C ARG A 64 -5.79 29.76 -24.45
N LEU A 65 -6.41 30.88 -24.04
CA LEU A 65 -5.68 32.02 -23.49
C LEU A 65 -4.86 31.63 -22.25
N HIS A 66 -5.47 30.89 -21.31
CA HIS A 66 -4.77 30.46 -20.08
C HIS A 66 -3.63 29.48 -20.40
N VAL A 67 -3.82 28.58 -21.38
CA VAL A 67 -2.77 27.63 -21.81
C VAL A 67 -1.62 28.39 -22.49
N ARG A 68 -1.92 29.29 -23.44
CA ARG A 68 -0.92 30.12 -24.15
C ARG A 68 -0.13 31.00 -23.16
N ALA A 69 -0.84 31.59 -22.19
CA ALA A 69 -0.22 32.41 -21.15
C ALA A 69 0.52 31.59 -20.08
N LEU A 70 0.68 30.29 -20.31
CA LEU A 70 1.41 29.36 -19.43
C LEU A 70 0.88 29.33 -17.98
N ARG A 71 -0.38 29.73 -17.78
CA ARG A 71 -1.05 29.62 -16.46
C ARG A 71 -1.62 28.23 -16.24
N TRP A 72 -2.13 27.62 -17.32
CA TRP A 72 -2.68 26.26 -17.31
C TRP A 72 -1.81 25.37 -18.22
N ARG A 73 -1.94 24.04 -18.05
CA ARG A 73 -1.22 23.05 -18.85
C ARG A 73 -2.19 21.99 -19.33
N SER A 74 -2.14 21.64 -20.62
CA SER A 74 -2.85 20.47 -21.14
C SER A 74 -2.07 19.21 -20.79
N LEU A 75 -2.75 18.22 -20.24
CA LEU A 75 -2.21 16.86 -20.05
C LEU A 75 -2.56 16.02 -21.28
N SER A 76 -3.73 16.22 -21.85
CA SER A 76 -4.20 15.61 -23.09
C SER A 76 -5.09 16.61 -23.82
N GLU A 77 -5.73 16.16 -24.88
CA GLU A 77 -6.69 16.97 -25.62
C GLU A 77 -7.83 17.44 -24.71
N GLN A 78 -8.30 16.57 -23.82
CA GLN A 78 -9.48 16.83 -22.98
C GLN A 78 -9.15 17.29 -21.56
N VAL A 79 -8.00 16.92 -21.03
CA VAL A 79 -7.66 17.10 -19.60
C VAL A 79 -6.66 18.24 -19.41
N LEU A 80 -7.00 19.13 -18.51
CA LEU A 80 -6.24 20.34 -18.18
C LEU A 80 -5.86 20.37 -16.70
N VAL A 81 -4.72 20.99 -16.40
CA VAL A 81 -4.30 21.31 -15.03
C VAL A 81 -4.19 22.83 -14.91
N THR A 82 -4.79 23.39 -13.87
CA THR A 82 -4.87 24.84 -13.72
C THR A 82 -3.67 25.43 -12.94
N HIS A 83 -2.49 24.80 -13.09
CA HIS A 83 -1.20 25.29 -12.56
C HIS A 83 -0.04 24.72 -13.39
N ARG A 84 1.18 25.22 -13.14
CA ARG A 84 2.40 24.76 -13.84
C ARG A 84 3.28 23.85 -13.00
N GLY A 85 3.01 23.75 -11.70
CA GLY A 85 3.80 22.92 -10.79
C GLY A 85 3.65 21.42 -11.05
N PRO A 86 4.41 20.59 -10.35
CA PRO A 86 4.30 19.14 -10.47
C PRO A 86 2.91 18.67 -10.04
N LEU A 87 2.48 17.55 -10.61
CA LEU A 87 1.20 16.93 -10.27
C LEU A 87 1.32 16.22 -8.91
N SER A 88 0.44 16.56 -7.99
CA SER A 88 0.29 15.78 -6.77
C SER A 88 -0.25 14.38 -7.10
N ARG A 89 -0.16 13.46 -6.18
CA ARG A 89 -0.69 12.12 -6.35
C ARG A 89 -2.21 12.13 -6.59
N SER A 90 -2.92 12.98 -5.85
CA SER A 90 -4.36 13.17 -6.06
C SER A 90 -4.66 13.75 -7.45
N ALA A 91 -3.88 14.72 -7.91
CA ALA A 91 -4.03 15.27 -9.26
C ALA A 91 -3.80 14.19 -10.34
N LYS A 92 -2.81 13.31 -10.15
CA LYS A 92 -2.55 12.19 -11.07
C LYS A 92 -3.75 11.21 -11.09
N ARG A 93 -4.36 10.90 -9.94
CA ARG A 93 -5.56 10.04 -9.88
C ARG A 93 -6.73 10.66 -10.65
N TRP A 94 -6.99 11.94 -10.41
CA TRP A 94 -8.05 12.66 -11.13
C TRP A 94 -7.78 12.72 -12.63
N ALA A 95 -6.54 13.01 -13.04
CA ALA A 95 -6.17 13.04 -14.45
C ALA A 95 -6.35 11.65 -15.10
N ALA A 96 -6.02 10.58 -14.39
CA ALA A 96 -6.17 9.21 -14.88
C ALA A 96 -7.64 8.86 -15.18
N VAL A 97 -8.56 9.25 -14.28
CA VAL A 97 -9.99 8.96 -14.46
C VAL A 97 -10.61 9.89 -15.52
N LEU A 98 -10.29 11.18 -15.45
CA LEU A 98 -10.85 12.18 -16.38
C LEU A 98 -10.32 12.03 -17.81
N GLY A 99 -9.12 11.43 -17.97
CA GLY A 99 -8.53 11.11 -19.28
C GLY A 99 -8.87 9.72 -19.78
N ALA A 100 -9.81 9.03 -19.10
CA ALA A 100 -10.25 7.69 -19.47
C ALA A 100 -11.75 7.70 -19.80
N PRO A 101 -12.24 6.74 -20.60
CA PRO A 101 -13.67 6.64 -20.90
C PRO A 101 -14.53 6.45 -19.65
N ARG A 102 -15.82 6.81 -19.77
CA ARG A 102 -16.80 6.66 -18.68
C ARG A 102 -16.79 5.22 -18.15
N GLY A 103 -16.96 5.08 -16.84
CA GLY A 103 -16.91 3.79 -16.15
C GLY A 103 -15.50 3.38 -15.75
N SER A 104 -14.48 4.19 -16.05
CA SER A 104 -13.12 3.94 -15.59
C SER A 104 -12.97 4.33 -14.11
N VAL A 105 -12.19 3.56 -13.36
CA VAL A 105 -12.04 3.73 -11.90
C VAL A 105 -10.58 3.60 -11.48
N ILE A 106 -10.23 4.23 -10.37
CA ILE A 106 -8.95 3.97 -9.72
C ILE A 106 -9.00 2.55 -9.12
N GLY A 107 -7.97 1.74 -9.38
CA GLY A 107 -7.95 0.34 -8.93
C GLY A 107 -6.64 -0.09 -8.30
N ALA A 108 -6.59 -1.34 -7.88
CA ALA A 108 -5.41 -2.01 -7.34
C ALA A 108 -4.74 -1.17 -6.23
N TRP A 109 -3.40 -1.05 -6.26
CA TRP A 109 -2.64 -0.31 -5.23
C TRP A 109 -3.09 1.14 -5.08
N SER A 110 -3.46 1.80 -6.17
CA SER A 110 -3.90 3.21 -6.11
C SER A 110 -5.24 3.37 -5.41
N ALA A 111 -6.13 2.39 -5.55
CA ALA A 111 -7.39 2.35 -4.79
C ALA A 111 -7.12 2.05 -3.31
N LEU A 112 -6.29 1.07 -3.01
CA LEU A 112 -5.91 0.76 -1.61
C LEU A 112 -5.29 1.99 -0.94
N GLU A 113 -4.46 2.74 -1.66
CA GLU A 113 -3.86 3.98 -1.15
C GLU A 113 -4.93 5.05 -0.86
N VAL A 114 -5.97 5.16 -1.69
CA VAL A 114 -7.10 6.07 -1.43
C VAL A 114 -7.85 5.62 -0.17
N HIS A 115 -7.98 4.32 0.04
CA HIS A 115 -8.61 3.74 1.24
C HIS A 115 -7.71 3.75 2.48
N GLY A 116 -6.49 4.26 2.37
CA GLY A 116 -5.61 4.46 3.51
C GLY A 116 -4.66 3.31 3.84
N ILE A 117 -4.41 2.39 2.91
CA ILE A 117 -3.39 1.35 3.16
C ILE A 117 -2.02 2.00 3.36
N GLU A 118 -1.34 1.63 4.43
CA GLU A 118 -0.01 2.14 4.75
C GLU A 118 1.09 1.18 4.27
N ASN A 119 2.23 1.75 3.87
CA ASN A 119 3.46 1.02 3.53
C ASN A 119 3.41 0.14 2.28
N TRP A 120 2.34 0.26 1.47
CA TRP A 120 2.19 -0.46 0.21
C TRP A 120 2.17 0.48 -1.00
N PHE A 121 2.93 1.56 -0.92
CA PHE A 121 3.04 2.58 -1.98
C PHE A 121 3.60 1.98 -3.27
N ARG A 122 2.98 2.36 -4.41
CA ARG A 122 3.47 2.03 -5.76
C ARG A 122 3.45 3.29 -6.62
N GLU A 123 4.56 3.58 -7.29
CA GLU A 123 4.72 4.84 -8.04
C GLU A 123 3.68 5.05 -9.13
N PRO A 124 3.42 4.11 -10.06
CA PRO A 124 2.36 4.34 -11.05
C PRO A 124 0.98 4.43 -10.41
N ILE A 125 0.17 5.34 -10.93
CA ILE A 125 -1.28 5.33 -10.66
C ILE A 125 -1.88 4.18 -11.48
N HIS A 126 -2.74 3.39 -10.87
CA HIS A 126 -3.43 2.28 -11.51
C HIS A 126 -4.88 2.67 -11.80
N VAL A 127 -5.24 2.71 -13.08
CA VAL A 127 -6.63 2.93 -13.53
C VAL A 127 -7.14 1.65 -14.19
N VAL A 128 -8.39 1.31 -13.92
CA VAL A 128 -9.07 0.18 -14.56
C VAL A 128 -10.09 0.75 -15.50
N VAL A 129 -10.04 0.31 -16.76
CA VAL A 129 -10.90 0.83 -17.83
C VAL A 129 -11.73 -0.30 -18.45
N PRO A 130 -12.88 -0.01 -19.04
CA PRO A 130 -13.63 -1.00 -19.82
C PRO A 130 -12.77 -1.57 -20.94
N ARG A 131 -13.04 -2.81 -21.32
CA ARG A 131 -12.30 -3.46 -22.40
C ARG A 131 -12.47 -2.70 -23.71
N GLY A 132 -11.36 -2.53 -24.43
CA GLY A 132 -11.32 -1.80 -25.70
C GLY A 132 -11.26 -0.28 -25.55
N ALA A 133 -11.19 0.21 -24.32
CA ALA A 133 -11.08 1.64 -24.05
C ALA A 133 -9.69 2.18 -24.43
N THR A 134 -9.67 3.41 -24.87
CA THR A 134 -8.42 4.13 -25.23
C THR A 134 -8.24 5.32 -24.28
N PRO A 135 -7.70 5.10 -23.08
CA PRO A 135 -7.42 6.21 -22.15
C PRO A 135 -6.17 6.98 -22.54
N ASP A 136 -6.04 8.18 -22.03
CA ASP A 136 -4.80 8.96 -22.13
C ASP A 136 -3.63 8.16 -21.55
N ARG A 137 -2.45 8.30 -22.14
CA ARG A 137 -1.25 7.59 -21.68
C ARG A 137 -0.25 8.56 -21.05
N HIS A 138 0.28 8.17 -19.88
CA HIS A 138 1.28 8.96 -19.17
C HIS A 138 2.33 8.03 -18.55
N PRO A 139 3.60 8.46 -18.42
CA PRO A 139 4.64 7.62 -17.81
C PRO A 139 4.33 7.18 -16.37
N TRP A 140 3.52 7.97 -15.64
CA TRP A 140 3.14 7.70 -14.25
C TRP A 140 1.82 6.90 -14.15
N LEU A 141 1.27 6.40 -15.26
CA LEU A 141 -0.03 5.74 -15.30
C LEU A 141 0.11 4.31 -15.82
N THR A 142 -0.50 3.35 -15.11
CA THR A 142 -0.67 1.97 -15.56
C THR A 142 -2.15 1.72 -15.80
N VAL A 143 -2.48 1.32 -17.01
CA VAL A 143 -3.86 1.05 -17.44
C VAL A 143 -4.09 -0.45 -17.40
N HIS A 144 -5.19 -0.86 -16.77
CA HIS A 144 -5.67 -2.24 -16.76
C HIS A 144 -7.04 -2.32 -17.44
N GLU A 145 -7.15 -3.07 -18.51
CA GLU A 145 -8.43 -3.33 -19.14
C GLU A 145 -9.17 -4.45 -18.39
N SER A 146 -10.46 -4.27 -18.16
CA SER A 146 -11.29 -5.28 -17.50
C SER A 146 -12.63 -5.46 -18.19
N ARG A 147 -13.06 -6.72 -18.33
CA ARG A 147 -14.44 -7.09 -18.68
C ARG A 147 -15.31 -7.20 -17.44
N ARG A 148 -14.72 -7.06 -16.24
CA ARG A 148 -15.36 -7.32 -14.96
C ARG A 148 -15.50 -6.03 -14.13
N LEU A 149 -15.68 -4.91 -14.84
CA LEU A 149 -16.08 -3.67 -14.16
C LEU A 149 -17.56 -3.80 -13.81
N ARG A 150 -17.86 -3.62 -12.54
CA ARG A 150 -19.21 -3.71 -11.98
C ARG A 150 -19.39 -2.53 -11.03
N ASP A 151 -20.58 -1.95 -11.09
CA ASP A 151 -20.89 -0.76 -10.29
C ASP A 151 -20.86 -1.05 -8.77
N ASP A 152 -21.26 -2.27 -8.37
CA ASP A 152 -21.22 -2.70 -6.95
C ASP A 152 -19.79 -2.89 -6.41
N HIS A 153 -18.79 -2.90 -7.31
CA HIS A 153 -17.38 -2.92 -6.90
C HIS A 153 -16.74 -1.52 -6.86
N VAL A 154 -17.55 -0.46 -7.06
CA VAL A 154 -17.07 0.93 -7.14
C VAL A 154 -17.71 1.76 -6.03
N VAL A 155 -16.90 2.58 -5.39
CA VAL A 155 -17.34 3.59 -4.42
C VAL A 155 -16.77 4.94 -4.83
N GLU A 156 -17.42 6.00 -4.39
CA GLU A 156 -16.88 7.35 -4.57
C GLU A 156 -16.18 7.81 -3.28
N VAL A 157 -14.91 8.17 -3.40
CA VAL A 157 -14.16 8.78 -2.31
C VAL A 157 -13.83 10.22 -2.73
N ASP A 158 -14.44 11.18 -2.07
CA ASP A 158 -14.37 12.60 -2.42
C ASP A 158 -14.75 12.88 -3.89
N GLY A 159 -15.71 12.09 -4.41
CA GLY A 159 -16.17 12.19 -5.80
C GLY A 159 -15.29 11.47 -6.82
N LEU A 160 -14.19 10.85 -6.38
CA LEU A 160 -13.30 10.06 -7.24
C LEU A 160 -13.83 8.61 -7.28
N PRO A 161 -14.11 8.04 -8.46
CA PRO A 161 -14.54 6.64 -8.54
C PRO A 161 -13.37 5.70 -8.27
N VAL A 162 -13.53 4.83 -7.29
CA VAL A 162 -12.48 3.97 -6.77
C VAL A 162 -13.05 2.56 -6.57
N HIS A 163 -12.30 1.51 -6.89
CA HIS A 163 -12.71 0.16 -6.51
C HIS A 163 -12.82 0.04 -4.98
N THR A 164 -13.79 -0.74 -4.51
CA THR A 164 -13.88 -1.12 -3.09
C THR A 164 -12.56 -1.73 -2.62
N VAL A 165 -12.30 -1.69 -1.33
CA VAL A 165 -11.07 -2.26 -0.73
C VAL A 165 -10.88 -3.72 -1.16
N ALA A 166 -11.94 -4.54 -1.05
CA ALA A 166 -11.86 -5.96 -1.35
C ALA A 166 -11.51 -6.19 -2.84
N ARG A 167 -12.16 -5.44 -3.75
CA ARG A 167 -11.87 -5.53 -5.18
C ARG A 167 -10.43 -5.08 -5.47
N ALA A 168 -10.02 -3.97 -4.93
CA ALA A 168 -8.69 -3.41 -5.11
C ALA A 168 -7.59 -4.37 -4.63
N ALA A 169 -7.81 -5.02 -3.48
CA ALA A 169 -6.86 -5.99 -2.92
C ALA A 169 -6.70 -7.23 -3.82
N VAL A 170 -7.82 -7.76 -4.30
CA VAL A 170 -7.81 -8.93 -5.21
C VAL A 170 -7.09 -8.57 -6.52
N ASP A 171 -7.41 -7.43 -7.13
CA ASP A 171 -6.77 -6.99 -8.37
C ASP A 171 -5.26 -6.74 -8.16
N ALA A 172 -4.88 -6.07 -7.08
CA ALA A 172 -3.47 -5.78 -6.79
C ALA A 172 -2.66 -7.07 -6.61
N ALA A 173 -3.20 -8.03 -5.85
CA ALA A 173 -2.55 -9.33 -5.66
C ALA A 173 -2.48 -10.13 -6.99
N ALA A 174 -3.54 -10.09 -7.79
CA ALA A 174 -3.58 -10.80 -9.08
C ALA A 174 -2.62 -10.20 -10.11
N TRP A 175 -2.47 -8.86 -10.14
CA TRP A 175 -1.65 -8.18 -11.13
C TRP A 175 -0.18 -8.03 -10.70
N GLN A 176 0.14 -8.39 -9.50
CA GLN A 176 1.53 -8.37 -9.03
C GLN A 176 2.35 -9.36 -9.85
N ARG A 177 3.11 -8.84 -10.80
CA ARG A 177 4.06 -9.65 -11.59
C ARG A 177 5.21 -10.06 -10.68
N SER A 178 5.81 -11.22 -10.94
CA SER A 178 7.08 -11.56 -10.32
C SER A 178 8.08 -10.53 -10.82
N TRP A 179 8.43 -9.57 -9.98
CA TRP A 179 9.32 -8.51 -10.40
C TRP A 179 10.78 -8.99 -10.31
N ARG A 180 11.42 -9.01 -11.44
CA ARG A 180 12.89 -9.21 -11.53
C ARG A 180 13.68 -7.99 -11.05
N UNK A 181 13.06 -7.09 -10.78
CA UNK A 181 13.73 -5.92 -10.48
C UNK A 181 13.45 -5.21 -9.24
N ALA A 182 12.93 -5.63 -8.50
CA ALA A 182 12.89 -4.86 -7.24
C ALA A 182 13.67 -5.58 -6.16
N GLY A 183 14.95 -5.51 -6.24
CA GLY A 183 15.85 -6.04 -5.21
C GLY A 183 15.94 -7.57 -5.19
N PRO A 184 17.06 -8.11 -4.72
CA PRO A 184 17.35 -9.56 -4.81
C PRO A 184 16.54 -10.43 -3.83
N HIS A 185 15.60 -9.90 -3.05
CA HIS A 185 15.19 -10.56 -1.81
C HIS A 185 13.68 -10.77 -1.57
N GLY A 186 12.83 -10.82 -2.58
CA GLY A 186 11.41 -11.10 -2.32
C GLY A 186 10.72 -12.00 -3.34
N GLY A 187 10.36 -13.19 -2.93
CA GLY A 187 9.54 -14.10 -3.75
C GLY A 187 8.15 -13.52 -4.02
N ALA A 188 7.67 -13.70 -5.25
CA ALA A 188 6.40 -13.12 -5.69
C ALA A 188 5.18 -13.65 -4.90
N GLY A 189 5.26 -14.88 -4.40
CA GLY A 189 4.19 -15.50 -3.61
C GLY A 189 4.00 -14.84 -2.25
N GLY A 190 5.10 -14.57 -1.55
CA GLY A 190 5.08 -13.94 -0.22
C GLY A 190 4.44 -12.55 -0.24
N ARG A 191 4.79 -11.75 -1.24
CA ARG A 191 4.24 -10.38 -1.34
C ARG A 191 2.73 -10.36 -1.60
N ARG A 192 2.18 -11.33 -2.34
CA ARG A 192 0.73 -11.43 -2.59
C ARG A 192 -0.03 -11.78 -1.32
N ALA A 193 0.47 -12.76 -0.59
CA ALA A 193 -0.07 -13.15 0.70
C ALA A 193 0.10 -12.01 1.71
N GLY A 194 1.23 -11.33 1.70
CA GLY A 194 1.51 -10.18 2.55
C GLY A 194 0.55 -9.01 2.30
N LEU A 195 0.21 -8.72 1.03
CA LEU A 195 -0.75 -7.67 0.71
C LEU A 195 -2.14 -7.98 1.28
N VAL A 196 -2.61 -9.22 1.09
CA VAL A 196 -3.90 -9.67 1.63
C VAL A 196 -3.89 -9.58 3.16
N ALA A 197 -2.80 -10.01 3.78
CA ALA A 197 -2.63 -9.91 5.23
C ALA A 197 -2.64 -8.44 5.70
N ALA A 198 -1.91 -7.56 5.02
CA ALA A 198 -1.84 -6.14 5.37
C ALA A 198 -3.21 -5.45 5.32
N VAL A 199 -4.03 -5.78 4.31
CA VAL A 199 -5.40 -5.24 4.19
C VAL A 199 -6.25 -5.66 5.40
N VAL A 200 -6.13 -6.93 5.83
CA VAL A 200 -6.88 -7.44 7.00
C VAL A 200 -6.36 -6.80 8.29
N GLN A 201 -5.04 -6.74 8.46
CA GLN A 201 -4.42 -6.21 9.67
C GLN A 201 -4.70 -4.73 9.88
N GLN A 202 -4.69 -3.96 8.80
CA GLN A 202 -5.04 -2.54 8.85
C GLN A 202 -6.56 -2.32 8.93
N ARG A 203 -7.34 -3.41 9.06
CA ARG A 203 -8.80 -3.38 9.22
C ARG A 203 -9.51 -2.69 8.06
N LEU A 204 -8.91 -2.73 6.88
CA LEU A 204 -9.50 -2.15 5.68
C LEU A 204 -10.55 -3.07 5.07
N ALA A 205 -10.41 -4.39 5.25
CA ALA A 205 -11.41 -5.39 4.89
C ALA A 205 -11.22 -6.64 5.74
N THR A 206 -12.29 -7.38 5.93
CA THR A 206 -12.28 -8.67 6.65
C THR A 206 -11.86 -9.81 5.73
N PRO A 207 -11.36 -10.95 6.27
CA PRO A 207 -11.09 -12.13 5.46
C PRO A 207 -12.33 -12.64 4.70
N ALA A 208 -13.52 -12.48 5.29
CA ALA A 208 -14.78 -12.90 4.66
C ALA A 208 -15.09 -12.06 3.41
N GLU A 209 -14.98 -10.73 3.50
CA GLU A 209 -15.18 -9.83 2.37
C GLU A 209 -14.21 -10.12 1.23
N LEU A 210 -12.93 -10.34 1.56
CA LEU A 210 -11.91 -10.67 0.57
C LEU A 210 -12.19 -12.02 -0.11
N ARG A 211 -12.68 -13.00 0.64
CA ARG A 211 -13.05 -14.32 0.10
C ARG A 211 -14.24 -14.20 -0.84
N THR A 212 -15.30 -13.50 -0.40
CA THR A 212 -16.48 -13.21 -1.22
C THR A 212 -16.07 -12.53 -2.54
N MET A 213 -15.27 -11.48 -2.45
CA MET A 213 -14.78 -10.76 -3.64
C MET A 213 -13.97 -11.68 -4.56
N LEU A 214 -13.12 -12.52 -3.99
CA LEU A 214 -12.31 -13.47 -4.76
C LEU A 214 -13.20 -14.51 -5.49
N ASP A 215 -14.31 -14.89 -4.90
CA ASP A 215 -15.28 -15.81 -5.53
C ASP A 215 -16.09 -15.09 -6.62
N GLU A 216 -16.52 -13.86 -6.39
CA GLU A 216 -17.24 -13.04 -7.38
C GLU A 216 -16.41 -12.73 -8.62
N VAL A 217 -15.15 -12.37 -8.43
CA VAL A 217 -14.25 -12.07 -9.54
C VAL A 217 -13.90 -13.36 -10.32
N GLY A 218 -13.95 -14.50 -9.67
CA GLY A 218 -13.78 -15.81 -10.31
C GLY A 218 -12.33 -16.13 -10.67
N ALA A 219 -12.08 -16.49 -11.93
CA ALA A 219 -10.75 -16.92 -12.37
C ALA A 219 -9.79 -15.74 -12.50
N VAL A 220 -8.92 -15.57 -11.52
CA VAL A 220 -7.84 -14.57 -11.51
C VAL A 220 -6.50 -15.24 -11.23
N ARG A 221 -5.44 -14.58 -11.65
CA ARG A 221 -4.08 -15.08 -11.40
C ARG A 221 -3.85 -15.18 -9.90
N HIS A 222 -3.15 -16.22 -9.49
CA HIS A 222 -2.75 -16.44 -8.09
C HIS A 222 -3.91 -16.64 -7.11
N ARG A 223 -5.11 -16.98 -7.62
CA ARG A 223 -6.29 -17.24 -6.81
C ARG A 223 -6.03 -18.24 -5.66
N ALA A 224 -5.32 -19.33 -5.96
CA ALA A 224 -5.00 -20.36 -4.94
C ALA A 224 -4.16 -19.77 -3.80
N VAL A 225 -3.16 -18.96 -4.13
CA VAL A 225 -2.30 -18.29 -3.11
C VAL A 225 -3.14 -17.39 -2.21
N MET A 226 -3.99 -16.56 -2.82
CA MET A 226 -4.88 -15.68 -2.06
C MET A 226 -5.86 -16.46 -1.17
N ARG A 227 -6.45 -17.53 -1.73
CA ARG A 227 -7.39 -18.37 -0.96
C ARG A 227 -6.70 -19.04 0.24
N HIS A 228 -5.49 -19.58 0.06
CA HIS A 228 -4.74 -20.16 1.16
C HIS A 228 -4.38 -19.12 2.21
N ALA A 229 -3.90 -17.94 1.79
CA ALA A 229 -3.58 -16.85 2.73
C ALA A 229 -4.82 -16.44 3.55
N LEU A 230 -5.98 -16.33 2.92
CA LEU A 230 -7.23 -15.99 3.60
C LEU A 230 -7.68 -17.12 4.56
N ALA A 231 -7.47 -18.38 4.20
CA ALA A 231 -7.77 -19.51 5.08
C ALA A 231 -6.83 -19.52 6.30
N ASP A 232 -5.55 -19.26 6.08
CA ASP A 232 -4.56 -19.17 7.17
C ASP A 232 -4.92 -18.04 8.15
N ILE A 233 -5.26 -16.86 7.61
CA ILE A 233 -5.66 -15.69 8.41
C ILE A 233 -6.92 -16.02 9.24
N ALA A 234 -7.92 -16.63 8.61
CA ALA A 234 -9.19 -16.97 9.26
C ALA A 234 -9.02 -18.11 10.30
N GLY A 235 -8.09 -19.01 10.07
CA GLY A 235 -7.83 -20.16 10.95
C GLY A 235 -6.89 -19.89 12.12
N GLY A 236 -6.42 -18.67 12.29
CA GLY A 236 -5.38 -18.36 13.30
C GLY A 236 -4.02 -18.93 12.86
N ALA A 237 -3.33 -18.19 12.02
CA ALA A 237 -2.16 -18.67 11.26
C ALA A 237 -0.97 -19.14 12.12
N ASP A 238 -0.97 -18.88 13.42
CA ASP A 238 0.20 -19.12 14.27
C ASP A 238 0.57 -20.62 14.35
N SER A 239 -0.40 -21.48 14.57
CA SER A 239 -0.14 -22.93 14.66
C SER A 239 0.22 -23.57 13.32
N LEU A 240 -0.32 -23.06 12.21
CA LEU A 240 -0.01 -23.59 10.87
C LEU A 240 1.39 -23.17 10.41
N ALA A 241 1.82 -21.97 10.75
CA ALA A 241 3.14 -21.46 10.40
C ALA A 241 4.27 -22.31 11.04
N GLU A 242 4.07 -22.70 12.28
CA GLU A 242 5.01 -23.57 13.00
C GLU A 242 5.12 -24.95 12.35
N ILE A 243 3.96 -25.52 11.97
CA ILE A 243 3.92 -26.81 11.27
C ILE A 243 4.64 -26.71 9.92
N ASP A 244 4.41 -25.65 9.17
CA ASP A 244 5.02 -25.43 7.88
C ASP A 244 6.54 -25.23 8.00
N PHE A 245 6.99 -24.48 8.98
CA PHE A 245 8.41 -24.26 9.24
C PHE A 245 9.09 -25.58 9.65
N ALA A 246 8.47 -26.33 10.55
CA ALA A 246 8.99 -27.64 10.97
C ALA A 246 9.08 -28.62 9.81
N ARG A 247 8.06 -28.66 8.94
CA ARG A 247 8.07 -29.48 7.72
C ARG A 247 9.18 -29.04 6.78
N LEU A 248 9.38 -27.74 6.63
CA LEU A 248 10.44 -27.19 5.79
C LEU A 248 11.81 -27.60 6.27
N CYS A 249 12.09 -27.49 7.58
CA CYS A 249 13.35 -27.90 8.19
C CYS A 249 13.61 -29.40 7.97
N ARG A 250 12.61 -30.25 8.22
CA ARG A 250 12.74 -31.71 8.01
C ARG A 250 13.01 -32.06 6.55
N ARG A 251 12.27 -31.46 5.60
CA ARG A 251 12.48 -31.69 4.15
C ARG A 251 13.89 -31.30 3.71
N ALA A 252 14.42 -30.21 4.31
CA ALA A 252 15.74 -29.70 4.01
C ALA A 252 16.87 -30.44 4.76
N ARG A 253 16.52 -31.43 5.57
CA ARG A 253 17.45 -32.23 6.42
C ARG A 253 18.30 -31.35 7.31
N LEU A 254 17.70 -30.26 7.86
CA LEU A 254 18.36 -29.43 8.85
C LEU A 254 18.44 -30.19 10.21
N PRO A 255 19.43 -29.88 11.07
CA PRO A 255 19.45 -30.43 12.42
C PRO A 255 18.14 -30.22 13.13
N GLU A 256 17.69 -31.21 13.91
CA GLU A 256 16.42 -31.09 14.61
C GLU A 256 16.52 -30.03 15.69
N PRO A 257 15.67 -29.01 15.70
CA PRO A 257 15.72 -27.95 16.71
C PRO A 257 15.18 -28.45 18.05
N PHE A 258 15.67 -27.86 19.12
CA PHE A 258 15.01 -27.96 20.40
C PHE A 258 13.70 -27.17 20.33
N ARG A 259 12.60 -27.85 20.50
CA ARG A 259 11.29 -27.21 20.51
C ARG A 259 11.05 -26.51 21.84
N GLN A 260 10.46 -25.35 21.77
CA GLN A 260 10.32 -24.45 22.70
C GLN A 260 9.11 -24.15 23.40
N SER A 261 9.09 -23.48 24.44
CA SER A 261 7.97 -23.16 25.30
C SER A 261 6.99 -22.19 24.64
N VAL A 262 5.72 -22.54 24.72
CA VAL A 262 4.64 -21.60 24.41
C VAL A 262 4.69 -20.49 25.44
N ARG A 263 4.99 -19.28 25.02
CA ARG A 263 4.92 -18.11 25.91
C ARG A 263 3.51 -17.51 25.84
N THR A 264 2.94 -17.29 27.00
CA THR A 264 1.69 -16.57 27.13
C THR A 264 2.01 -15.09 27.33
N ASP A 265 1.44 -14.22 26.51
CA ASP A 265 1.66 -12.79 26.68
C ASP A 265 0.87 -12.22 27.86
N ALA A 266 1.07 -10.93 28.15
CA ALA A 266 0.39 -10.23 29.24
C ALA A 266 -1.14 -10.18 29.10
N ARG A 267 -1.68 -10.55 27.94
CA ARG A 267 -3.13 -10.61 27.69
C ARG A 267 -3.66 -12.05 27.70
N GLY A 268 -2.85 -13.03 28.12
CA GLY A 268 -3.23 -14.43 28.20
C GLY A 268 -3.26 -15.16 26.86
N LEU A 269 -2.79 -14.54 25.78
CA LEU A 269 -2.73 -15.17 24.47
C LEU A 269 -1.45 -15.96 24.31
N ARG A 270 -1.55 -17.20 23.85
CA ARG A 270 -0.40 -18.03 23.52
C ARG A 270 0.33 -17.44 22.34
N ARG A 271 1.61 -17.14 22.53
CA ARG A 271 2.44 -16.55 21.50
C ARG A 271 3.69 -17.39 21.29
N PHE A 272 3.91 -17.69 20.07
CA PHE A 272 5.09 -18.17 19.35
C PHE A 272 5.90 -19.26 19.94
N LEU A 273 6.13 -20.26 19.16
CA LEU A 273 7.18 -21.23 19.34
C LEU A 273 8.49 -20.64 18.84
N ASP A 274 9.37 -20.32 19.78
CA ASP A 274 10.76 -20.09 19.43
C ASP A 274 11.37 -21.44 19.06
N VAL A 275 11.87 -21.56 17.87
CA VAL A 275 12.61 -22.70 17.39
C VAL A 275 14.08 -22.42 17.68
N GLU A 276 14.73 -23.28 18.46
CA GLU A 276 16.07 -23.04 18.95
C GLU A 276 17.04 -24.14 18.53
N TRP A 277 18.23 -23.76 18.14
CA TRP A 277 19.38 -24.64 17.97
C TRP A 277 20.52 -24.21 18.87
N VAL A 278 21.22 -25.18 19.46
CA VAL A 278 22.47 -24.93 20.17
C VAL A 278 23.60 -25.24 19.19
N LEU A 279 24.39 -24.22 18.88
CA LEU A 279 25.51 -24.31 17.95
C LEU A 279 26.81 -24.67 18.67
N PRO A 280 27.85 -25.07 17.93
CA PRO A 280 29.17 -25.28 18.54
C PRO A 280 29.64 -24.06 19.32
N GLY A 281 30.30 -24.31 20.45
CA GLY A 281 30.72 -23.24 21.35
C GLY A 281 29.63 -22.72 22.29
N GLY A 282 28.45 -23.35 22.29
CA GLY A 282 27.33 -22.97 23.17
C GLY A 282 26.54 -21.76 22.70
N ARG A 283 26.80 -21.30 21.48
CA ARG A 283 25.95 -20.23 20.86
C ARG A 283 24.55 -20.76 20.63
N ARG A 284 23.57 -19.88 20.70
CA ARG A 284 22.16 -20.23 20.44
C ARG A 284 21.67 -19.51 19.19
N PHE A 285 20.93 -20.24 18.36
CA PHE A 285 20.24 -19.66 17.23
C PHE A 285 18.73 -19.85 17.43
N VAL A 286 18.01 -18.75 17.53
CA VAL A 286 16.58 -18.73 17.82
C VAL A 286 15.83 -18.13 16.63
N VAL A 287 14.81 -18.86 16.16
CA VAL A 287 13.90 -18.37 15.11
C VAL A 287 12.52 -18.12 15.73
N GLU A 288 12.13 -16.86 15.79
CA GLU A 288 10.79 -16.44 16.17
C GLU A 288 9.92 -16.41 14.91
N ILE A 289 8.75 -17.03 14.96
CA ILE A 289 7.80 -17.01 13.85
C ILE A 289 6.70 -16.02 14.21
N ASP A 290 6.77 -14.84 13.59
CA ASP A 290 5.83 -13.77 13.86
C ASP A 290 4.50 -14.00 13.14
N GLY A 291 3.46 -14.23 13.93
CA GLY A 291 2.10 -14.38 13.42
C GLY A 291 1.50 -13.08 12.91
N ILE A 292 0.40 -13.23 12.20
CA ILE A 292 -0.28 -12.13 11.54
C ILE A 292 -0.89 -11.12 12.55
N GLY A 293 -1.08 -11.53 13.81
CA GLY A 293 -1.74 -10.70 14.84
C GLY A 293 -0.87 -9.62 15.51
N HIS A 294 0.42 -9.57 15.22
CA HIS A 294 1.37 -8.71 15.97
C HIS A 294 2.01 -7.57 15.21
N ILE A 295 1.48 -7.21 14.09
CA ILE A 295 2.10 -6.20 13.26
C ILE A 295 1.67 -4.80 13.69
N GLU A 296 2.43 -4.25 14.62
CA GLU A 296 2.48 -2.82 14.83
C GLU A 296 3.67 -2.28 14.03
N ARG A 297 3.32 -1.43 13.04
CA ARG A 297 4.21 -0.50 12.31
C ARG A 297 5.14 -1.04 11.21
N ASP A 298 4.92 -0.45 10.07
CA ASP A 298 5.87 -0.02 9.04
C ASP A 298 6.99 -0.97 8.61
N ARG A 299 6.84 -1.57 7.45
CA ARG A 299 7.87 -2.34 6.71
C ARG A 299 8.02 -3.82 7.09
N TRP A 300 6.96 -4.43 7.52
CA TRP A 300 6.97 -5.72 8.19
C TRP A 300 7.60 -6.90 7.43
N TYR A 301 7.10 -7.22 6.24
CA TYR A 301 7.45 -8.52 5.63
C TYR A 301 8.88 -8.54 5.07
N ASP A 302 9.22 -7.53 4.29
CA ASP A 302 10.54 -7.44 3.66
C ASP A 302 11.62 -7.05 4.67
N ASP A 303 11.27 -6.25 5.69
CA ASP A 303 12.22 -5.85 6.72
C ASP A 303 12.53 -6.99 7.70
N LEU A 304 11.52 -7.78 8.10
CA LEU A 304 11.77 -8.97 8.92
C LEU A 304 12.71 -9.96 8.20
N LEU A 305 12.49 -10.17 6.91
CA LEU A 305 13.39 -11.05 6.14
C LEU A 305 14.78 -10.43 5.96
N ARG A 306 14.86 -9.11 5.78
CA ARG A 306 16.15 -8.42 5.69
C ARG A 306 16.90 -8.47 7.02
N ASP A 307 16.21 -8.20 8.14
CA ASP A 307 16.82 -8.26 9.47
C ASP A 307 17.29 -9.69 9.78
N ALA A 308 16.53 -10.70 9.38
CA ALA A 308 16.92 -12.08 9.53
C ALA A 308 18.14 -12.45 8.65
N GLU A 309 18.32 -11.76 7.51
CA GLU A 309 19.50 -11.96 6.65
C GLU A 309 20.77 -11.34 7.23
N ILE A 310 20.67 -10.27 8.00
CA ILE A 310 21.82 -9.53 8.54
C ILE A 310 22.40 -10.20 9.80
N GLY A 311 21.59 -10.56 10.77
CA GLY A 311 22.02 -11.24 12.00
C GLY A 311 23.03 -10.46 12.85
N ALA A 312 22.95 -10.51 14.15
CA ALA A 312 23.88 -9.85 15.05
C ALA A 312 24.91 -10.85 15.64
N ASP A 313 26.15 -10.42 15.78
CA ASP A 313 27.22 -11.24 16.34
C ASP A 313 27.14 -11.25 17.87
N THR A 314 26.27 -12.08 18.40
CA THR A 314 26.08 -12.26 19.85
C THR A 314 26.04 -13.76 20.19
N ARG A 315 26.16 -14.10 21.44
CA ARG A 315 26.04 -15.49 21.92
C ARG A 315 24.68 -16.10 21.63
N THR A 316 23.66 -15.27 21.39
CA THR A 316 22.33 -15.70 20.95
C THR A 316 21.96 -14.91 19.71
N VAL A 317 21.98 -15.55 18.56
CA VAL A 317 21.47 -14.98 17.32
C VAL A 317 19.97 -15.23 17.30
N ARG A 318 19.19 -14.16 17.24
CA ARG A 318 17.74 -14.24 17.18
C ARG A 318 17.27 -13.60 15.88
N ILE A 319 16.51 -14.36 15.10
CA ILE A 319 15.88 -13.84 13.89
C ILE A 319 14.36 -13.99 13.98
N ARG A 320 13.65 -13.10 13.30
CA ARG A 320 12.20 -13.17 13.18
C ARG A 320 11.84 -13.47 11.75
N LEU A 321 10.92 -14.40 11.55
CA LEU A 321 10.43 -14.75 10.21
C LEU A 321 8.92 -14.55 10.16
N PRO A 322 8.41 -13.95 9.07
CA PRO A 322 6.96 -13.87 8.88
C PRO A 322 6.35 -15.28 8.84
N ALA A 323 5.23 -15.47 9.52
CA ALA A 323 4.55 -16.77 9.62
C ALA A 323 4.35 -17.46 8.26
N MET A 324 4.04 -16.68 7.23
CA MET A 324 3.79 -17.22 5.88
C MET A 324 5.05 -17.48 5.06
N ALA A 325 6.23 -17.03 5.52
CA ALA A 325 7.46 -17.14 4.73
C ALA A 325 7.87 -18.58 4.45
N ALA A 326 7.72 -19.48 5.42
CA ALA A 326 8.05 -20.91 5.26
C ALA A 326 7.26 -21.57 4.12
N ARG A 327 6.03 -21.11 3.90
CA ARG A 327 5.15 -21.65 2.84
C ARG A 327 5.40 -21.01 1.48
N TYR A 328 5.57 -19.68 1.44
CA TYR A 328 5.58 -18.91 0.19
C TYR A 328 6.98 -18.58 -0.32
N GLU A 329 7.99 -18.63 0.56
CA GLU A 329 9.40 -18.35 0.22
C GLU A 329 10.35 -19.38 0.85
N PRO A 330 10.09 -20.69 0.68
CA PRO A 330 10.84 -21.72 1.39
C PRO A 330 12.35 -21.68 1.14
N GLU A 331 12.79 -21.41 -0.08
CA GLU A 331 14.21 -21.38 -0.41
C GLU A 331 14.92 -20.20 0.27
N ARG A 332 14.25 -19.06 0.37
CA ARG A 332 14.78 -17.88 1.06
C ARG A 332 14.92 -18.15 2.56
N VAL A 333 13.87 -18.73 3.16
CA VAL A 333 13.89 -19.10 4.57
C VAL A 333 15.01 -20.09 4.85
N LEU A 334 15.15 -21.12 4.00
CA LEU A 334 16.24 -22.10 4.15
C LEU A 334 17.62 -21.46 4.01
N ALA A 335 17.81 -20.53 3.07
CA ALA A 335 19.07 -19.83 2.91
C ALA A 335 19.45 -19.03 4.17
N ILE A 336 18.47 -18.33 4.76
CA ILE A 336 18.66 -17.58 6.02
C ILE A 336 19.04 -18.55 7.15
N VAL A 337 18.24 -19.61 7.35
CA VAL A 337 18.44 -20.55 8.45
C VAL A 337 19.80 -21.26 8.31
N ARG A 338 20.15 -21.72 7.11
CA ARG A 338 21.45 -22.37 6.86
C ARG A 338 22.62 -21.46 7.15
N ARG A 339 22.53 -20.18 6.76
CA ARG A 339 23.58 -19.22 7.03
C ARG A 339 23.89 -19.13 8.53
N HIS A 340 22.88 -19.12 9.37
CA HIS A 340 23.06 -19.01 10.82
C HIS A 340 23.38 -20.34 11.51
N LEU A 341 22.94 -21.48 10.94
CA LEU A 341 23.24 -22.80 11.50
C LEU A 341 24.69 -23.25 11.23
N PHE A 342 25.24 -22.84 10.09
CA PHE A 342 26.51 -23.37 9.60
C PHE A 342 27.61 -22.30 9.45
N SER A 343 27.40 -21.09 10.08
CA SER A 343 28.40 -20.02 10.13
C SER A 343 29.33 -20.15 11.39
#